data_92ac5d2e29ce24a6401f5b5c0e5dde17
#
_entry.id   92ac5d2e29ce24a6401f5b5c0e5dde17
#
_cell.length_a   1.000
_cell.length_b   1.000
_cell.length_c   1.000
_cell.angle_alpha   90.00
_cell.angle_beta   90.00
_cell.angle_gamma   90.00
#
_symmetry.space_group_name_H-M   'P 1'
#
loop_
_entity.id
_entity.type
_entity.pdbx_description
1 polymer ?
#
loop_
_entity_poly.entity_id
_entity_poly.type
_entity_poly.pdbx_seq_one_letter_code
_entity_poly.pdbx_strand_id
1 'polypeptide(L)'
;MNDNTKKALMRLLAILIVFIISYAYNKIFVSGNSNNSKKINLNDNINNSKFTDVDFNNDDLNVLFMYVGQADSTFIKYKNKTMLIDAGNNEDGNNIVKFLKSKGINKLDYIVGTHYDEDHIGGLDDIINNFDIGKFYLSNGGELGPNYYNLEKAAKKKNLAITIPKVGDKIDFGDVNMEVMAASKFDGKNDNNASIVIQAKYGSRRYLFMGDLEKQEEAKRKWNEVDVLKAGHHGSNTSSTQEFLNQVKPKYVFVFAGKNNKYRLPNVKAMERIEKTGAKIFRTDVNESSFWLTSNGNDIDIKEVSINLDGNGGK
;
A
#
# COMPACT_ATOMS: atom_id res chain seq x y z
N MET A 1 -49.53 -36.63 12.43
CA MET A 1 -48.23 -35.98 12.71
C MET A 1 -48.51 -34.56 13.18
N ASN A 2 -48.12 -34.22 14.38
CA ASN A 2 -48.39 -32.91 14.94
C ASN A 2 -47.52 -31.82 14.29
N ASP A 3 -47.87 -30.54 14.49
CA ASP A 3 -47.25 -29.42 13.79
C ASP A 3 -45.73 -29.26 14.13
N ASN A 4 -45.35 -29.63 15.36
CA ASN A 4 -43.94 -29.62 15.79
C ASN A 4 -43.09 -30.69 15.08
N THR A 5 -43.70 -31.87 14.82
CA THR A 5 -43.03 -32.95 14.08
C THR A 5 -42.84 -32.59 12.62
N LYS A 6 -43.79 -31.88 11.99
CA LYS A 6 -43.67 -31.37 10.61
C LYS A 6 -42.54 -30.30 10.49
N LYS A 7 -42.48 -29.38 11.48
CA LYS A 7 -41.41 -28.35 11.50
C LYS A 7 -40.03 -28.96 11.73
N ALA A 8 -39.92 -29.97 12.59
CA ALA A 8 -38.64 -30.67 12.79
C ALA A 8 -38.20 -31.43 11.53
N LEU A 9 -39.14 -32.10 10.84
CA LEU A 9 -38.86 -32.80 9.59
C LEU A 9 -38.40 -31.84 8.46
N MET A 10 -39.05 -30.67 8.34
CA MET A 10 -38.62 -29.64 7.36
C MET A 10 -37.25 -29.08 7.65
N ARG A 11 -36.85 -28.87 8.92
CA ARG A 11 -35.51 -28.44 9.30
C ARG A 11 -34.45 -29.50 8.95
N LEU A 12 -34.73 -30.78 9.23
CA LEU A 12 -33.85 -31.88 8.83
C LEU A 12 -33.68 -31.99 7.32
N LEU A 13 -34.79 -31.80 6.57
CA LEU A 13 -34.74 -31.80 5.09
C LEU A 13 -33.90 -30.66 4.52
N ALA A 14 -34.03 -29.46 5.10
CA ALA A 14 -33.21 -28.28 4.70
C ALA A 14 -31.74 -28.52 4.97
N ILE A 15 -31.35 -29.09 6.11
CA ILE A 15 -29.97 -29.45 6.44
C ILE A 15 -29.44 -30.48 5.43
N LEU A 16 -30.21 -31.50 5.10
CA LEU A 16 -29.83 -32.53 4.14
C LEU A 16 -29.59 -31.95 2.74
N ILE A 17 -30.41 -31.02 2.30
CA ILE A 17 -30.26 -30.32 1.00
C ILE A 17 -28.96 -29.53 0.97
N VAL A 18 -28.61 -28.82 2.06
CA VAL A 18 -27.33 -28.07 2.13
C VAL A 18 -26.14 -29.03 2.05
N PHE A 19 -26.18 -30.19 2.71
CA PHE A 19 -25.14 -31.21 2.60
C PHE A 19 -25.03 -31.79 1.21
N ILE A 20 -26.13 -32.04 0.52
CA ILE A 20 -26.12 -32.57 -0.87
C ILE A 20 -25.55 -31.54 -1.82
N ILE A 21 -25.91 -30.26 -1.69
CA ILE A 21 -25.38 -29.17 -2.53
C ILE A 21 -23.87 -28.99 -2.28
N SER A 22 -23.42 -29.02 -1.03
CA SER A 22 -22.00 -28.93 -0.67
C SER A 22 -21.20 -30.14 -1.20
N TYR A 23 -21.76 -31.35 -1.13
CA TYR A 23 -21.14 -32.56 -1.68
C TYR A 23 -21.05 -32.52 -3.21
N ALA A 24 -22.13 -32.08 -3.87
CA ALA A 24 -22.15 -31.92 -5.33
C ALA A 24 -21.17 -30.84 -5.81
N TYR A 25 -21.09 -29.72 -5.10
CA TYR A 25 -20.12 -28.66 -5.36
C TYR A 25 -18.68 -29.19 -5.24
N ASN A 26 -18.34 -29.89 -4.16
CA ASN A 26 -17.03 -30.50 -4.00
C ASN A 26 -16.72 -31.54 -5.10
N LYS A 27 -17.69 -32.34 -5.50
CA LYS A 27 -17.48 -33.35 -6.56
C LYS A 27 -17.29 -32.73 -7.94
N ILE A 28 -17.99 -31.62 -8.26
CA ILE A 28 -17.90 -30.96 -9.56
C ILE A 28 -16.67 -30.05 -9.64
N PHE A 29 -16.33 -29.34 -8.58
CA PHE A 29 -15.22 -28.37 -8.61
C PHE A 29 -13.89 -28.91 -8.13
N VAL A 30 -13.85 -29.92 -7.24
CA VAL A 30 -12.62 -30.50 -6.71
C VAL A 30 -12.17 -31.73 -7.48
N SER A 31 -13.11 -32.55 -8.04
CA SER A 31 -12.77 -33.77 -8.80
C SER A 31 -12.65 -33.59 -10.30
N GLY A 32 -12.96 -32.41 -10.85
CA GLY A 32 -12.87 -32.09 -12.28
C GLY A 32 -11.47 -31.87 -12.84
N ASN A 33 -10.41 -31.98 -12.03
CA ASN A 33 -9.03 -31.68 -12.45
C ASN A 33 -8.06 -32.85 -12.27
N SER A 34 -8.49 -34.07 -12.59
CA SER A 34 -7.60 -35.25 -12.53
C SER A 34 -7.80 -36.13 -13.76
N ASN A 35 -7.22 -35.69 -14.89
CA ASN A 35 -6.79 -36.57 -16.00
C ASN A 35 -5.82 -35.80 -16.91
N ASN A 36 -4.55 -35.72 -16.48
CA ASN A 36 -3.38 -35.73 -17.36
C ASN A 36 -2.11 -35.95 -16.50
N SER A 37 -1.98 -37.17 -16.03
CA SER A 37 -0.72 -37.62 -15.38
C SER A 37 0.34 -37.90 -16.43
N LYS A 38 1.05 -36.87 -16.90
CA LYS A 38 2.43 -37.01 -17.34
C LYS A 38 3.28 -37.14 -16.08
N LYS A 39 3.95 -38.28 -15.90
CA LYS A 39 5.03 -38.49 -14.89
C LYS A 39 6.05 -37.38 -15.07
N ILE A 40 6.03 -36.39 -14.20
CA ILE A 40 7.11 -35.41 -14.05
C ILE A 40 8.11 -36.02 -13.08
N ASN A 41 9.35 -36.17 -13.52
CA ASN A 41 10.47 -36.55 -12.70
C ASN A 41 10.64 -35.59 -11.53
N LEU A 42 10.58 -36.08 -10.30
CA LEU A 42 10.65 -35.31 -9.03
C LEU A 42 12.08 -34.84 -8.68
N ASN A 43 12.98 -34.64 -9.66
CA ASN A 43 14.34 -34.18 -9.44
C ASN A 43 14.74 -32.91 -10.22
N ASP A 44 13.79 -32.16 -10.76
CA ASP A 44 14.10 -30.88 -11.37
C ASP A 44 13.69 -29.73 -10.45
N ASN A 45 14.69 -29.17 -9.76
CA ASN A 45 14.79 -27.82 -9.26
C ASN A 45 13.61 -27.24 -8.43
N ILE A 46 13.66 -27.49 -7.13
CA ILE A 46 13.15 -26.55 -6.13
C ILE A 46 14.07 -25.31 -6.16
N ASN A 47 13.95 -24.50 -7.19
CA ASN A 47 14.52 -23.15 -7.30
C ASN A 47 13.73 -22.34 -8.32
N ASN A 48 12.42 -22.20 -8.09
CA ASN A 48 11.66 -21.09 -8.65
C ASN A 48 11.07 -20.32 -7.49
N SER A 49 11.82 -19.31 -7.00
CA SER A 49 11.24 -18.26 -6.21
C SER A 49 10.10 -17.68 -7.05
N LYS A 50 8.87 -17.84 -6.57
CA LYS A 50 7.63 -17.41 -7.22
C LYS A 50 7.58 -15.88 -7.40
N PHE A 51 8.59 -15.18 -6.90
CA PHE A 51 8.70 -13.74 -6.83
C PHE A 51 9.96 -13.22 -7.50
N THR A 52 9.81 -12.15 -8.25
CA THR A 52 10.92 -11.46 -8.92
C THR A 52 11.68 -10.62 -7.88
N ASP A 53 13.01 -10.67 -7.89
CA ASP A 53 13.82 -9.73 -7.12
C ASP A 53 13.70 -8.31 -7.68
N VAL A 54 13.73 -7.31 -6.79
CA VAL A 54 13.65 -5.90 -7.18
C VAL A 54 15.04 -5.44 -7.64
N ASP A 55 15.12 -5.04 -8.90
CA ASP A 55 16.30 -4.40 -9.48
C ASP A 55 15.89 -3.02 -10.03
N PHE A 56 16.23 -1.95 -9.30
CA PHE A 56 15.83 -0.60 -9.63
C PHE A 56 16.53 -0.10 -10.90
N ASN A 57 15.85 -0.19 -12.04
CA ASN A 57 16.32 0.40 -13.29
C ASN A 57 16.44 1.94 -13.15
N ASN A 58 17.55 2.50 -13.64
CA ASN A 58 17.81 3.93 -13.58
C ASN A 58 17.06 4.74 -14.64
N ASP A 59 16.64 4.12 -15.74
CA ASP A 59 15.98 4.81 -16.86
C ASP A 59 14.49 5.00 -16.67
N ASP A 60 13.87 4.16 -15.81
CA ASP A 60 12.44 4.17 -15.54
C ASP A 60 12.11 4.78 -14.17
N LEU A 61 10.88 5.31 -14.06
CA LEU A 61 10.30 5.57 -12.75
C LEU A 61 9.98 4.24 -12.08
N ASN A 62 10.58 4.02 -10.92
CA ASN A 62 10.34 2.85 -10.07
C ASN A 62 9.50 3.26 -8.87
N VAL A 63 8.42 2.55 -8.61
CA VAL A 63 7.59 2.70 -7.41
C VAL A 63 7.43 1.34 -6.76
N LEU A 64 7.93 1.20 -5.54
CA LEU A 64 7.79 -0.02 -4.76
C LEU A 64 6.79 0.20 -3.63
N PHE A 65 5.65 -0.45 -3.74
CA PHE A 65 4.62 -0.53 -2.71
C PHE A 65 5.00 -1.69 -1.78
N MET A 66 5.55 -1.38 -0.61
CA MET A 66 6.11 -2.39 0.30
C MET A 66 5.04 -2.99 1.21
N TYR A 67 5.01 -4.31 1.33
CA TYR A 67 4.25 -4.97 2.39
C TYR A 67 5.00 -4.86 3.71
N VAL A 68 4.44 -4.14 4.63
CA VAL A 68 4.93 -3.91 6.00
C VAL A 68 3.83 -4.23 7.02
N GLY A 69 3.05 -5.30 6.77
CA GLY A 69 1.91 -5.63 7.60
C GLY A 69 0.75 -4.65 7.43
N GLN A 70 0.10 -4.28 8.54
CA GLN A 70 -0.98 -3.27 8.57
C GLN A 70 -0.35 -1.88 8.73
N ALA A 71 0.24 -1.38 7.64
CA ALA A 71 0.95 -0.11 7.61
C ALA A 71 1.27 0.32 6.17
N ASP A 72 1.73 1.54 5.98
CA ASP A 72 2.10 2.12 4.68
C ASP A 72 3.61 2.31 4.57
N SER A 73 4.17 1.92 3.43
CA SER A 73 5.50 2.35 3.01
C SER A 73 5.65 2.28 1.50
N THR A 74 6.02 3.38 0.87
CA THR A 74 6.21 3.46 -0.59
C THR A 74 7.57 4.08 -0.91
N PHE A 75 8.41 3.33 -1.61
CA PHE A 75 9.69 3.82 -2.10
C PHE A 75 9.60 4.19 -3.59
N ILE A 76 10.08 5.38 -3.94
CA ILE A 76 10.07 5.90 -5.31
C ILE A 76 11.50 6.23 -5.72
N LYS A 77 11.92 5.74 -6.90
CA LYS A 77 13.23 6.04 -7.48
C LYS A 77 13.10 6.42 -8.96
N TYR A 78 13.75 7.50 -9.34
CA TYR A 78 13.92 7.90 -10.73
C TYR A 78 15.33 8.45 -10.94
N LYS A 79 16.09 7.80 -11.81
CA LYS A 79 17.51 8.12 -11.98
C LYS A 79 18.24 8.12 -10.62
N ASN A 80 18.83 9.26 -10.26
CA ASN A 80 19.52 9.45 -8.98
C ASN A 80 18.66 10.06 -7.87
N LYS A 81 17.36 10.28 -8.12
CA LYS A 81 16.41 10.81 -7.13
C LYS A 81 15.69 9.69 -6.42
N THR A 82 15.55 9.83 -5.10
CA THR A 82 14.91 8.84 -4.24
C THR A 82 13.96 9.51 -3.26
N MET A 83 12.82 8.88 -3.02
CA MET A 83 11.82 9.32 -2.03
C MET A 83 11.26 8.11 -1.29
N LEU A 84 11.08 8.25 0.01
CA LEU A 84 10.30 7.32 0.83
C LEU A 84 9.10 8.05 1.39
N ILE A 85 7.90 7.54 1.11
CA ILE A 85 6.63 7.99 1.67
C ILE A 85 6.21 6.96 2.70
N ASP A 86 6.17 7.36 3.96
CA ASP A 86 5.91 6.56 5.15
C ASP A 86 6.90 5.39 5.33
N ALA A 87 7.00 4.87 6.53
CA ALA A 87 7.97 3.83 6.88
C ALA A 87 7.40 2.75 7.81
N GLY A 88 6.09 2.53 7.76
CA GLY A 88 5.41 1.51 8.55
C GLY A 88 5.39 1.80 10.04
N ASN A 89 5.17 0.73 10.82
CA ASN A 89 5.22 0.75 12.28
C ASN A 89 6.67 0.86 12.80
N ASN A 90 6.83 1.00 14.11
CA ASN A 90 8.17 1.09 14.75
C ASN A 90 9.07 -0.11 14.40
N GLU A 91 8.53 -1.32 14.33
CA GLU A 91 9.30 -2.53 14.00
C GLU A 91 9.71 -2.63 12.53
N ASP A 92 9.08 -1.88 11.63
CA ASP A 92 9.34 -1.97 10.18
C ASP A 92 10.56 -1.17 9.76
N GLY A 93 10.86 -0.06 10.44
CA GLY A 93 11.91 0.88 10.06
C GLY A 93 13.26 0.24 9.77
N ASN A 94 13.76 -0.57 10.70
CA ASN A 94 15.05 -1.26 10.54
C ASN A 94 15.07 -2.25 9.38
N ASN A 95 13.95 -2.88 9.08
CA ASN A 95 13.83 -3.84 7.98
C ASN A 95 13.83 -3.12 6.64
N ILE A 96 13.11 -1.99 6.53
CA ILE A 96 13.15 -1.09 5.37
C ILE A 96 14.59 -0.58 5.13
N VAL A 97 15.29 -0.17 6.20
CA VAL A 97 16.71 0.26 6.13
C VAL A 97 17.58 -0.83 5.52
N LYS A 98 17.50 -2.07 6.06
CA LYS A 98 18.29 -3.21 5.55
C LYS A 98 17.99 -3.48 4.09
N PHE A 99 16.72 -3.51 3.72
CA PHE A 99 16.29 -3.75 2.33
C PHE A 99 16.83 -2.67 1.39
N LEU A 100 16.59 -1.40 1.65
CA LEU A 100 17.03 -0.32 0.78
C LEU A 100 18.56 -0.27 0.67
N LYS A 101 19.30 -0.48 1.76
CA LYS A 101 20.76 -0.58 1.72
C LYS A 101 21.25 -1.77 0.90
N SER A 102 20.58 -2.93 0.97
CA SER A 102 20.92 -4.09 0.14
C SER A 102 20.76 -3.81 -1.36
N LYS A 103 19.92 -2.83 -1.72
CA LYS A 103 19.72 -2.34 -3.08
C LYS A 103 20.66 -1.16 -3.45
N GLY A 104 21.67 -0.89 -2.63
CA GLY A 104 22.65 0.16 -2.87
C GLY A 104 22.13 1.58 -2.61
N ILE A 105 20.97 1.73 -2.00
CA ILE A 105 20.42 3.04 -1.61
C ILE A 105 21.13 3.49 -0.33
N ASN A 106 21.84 4.60 -0.38
CA ASN A 106 22.54 5.17 0.77
C ASN A 106 22.05 6.57 1.13
N LYS A 107 21.28 7.19 0.24
CA LYS A 107 20.70 8.52 0.40
C LYS A 107 19.24 8.48 0.02
N LEU A 108 18.41 9.23 0.74
CA LEU A 108 17.04 9.56 0.39
C LEU A 108 16.96 11.07 0.17
N ASP A 109 16.69 11.49 -1.07
CA ASP A 109 16.57 12.92 -1.38
C ASP A 109 15.35 13.50 -0.65
N TYR A 110 14.32 12.69 -0.48
CA TYR A 110 13.10 13.08 0.24
C TYR A 110 12.61 11.95 1.13
N ILE A 111 12.16 12.30 2.34
CA ILE A 111 11.28 11.46 3.14
C ILE A 111 10.01 12.24 3.44
N VAL A 112 8.88 11.53 3.53
CA VAL A 112 7.55 12.09 3.77
C VAL A 112 6.87 11.29 4.86
N GLY A 113 6.51 11.95 5.97
CA GLY A 113 5.56 11.42 6.95
C GLY A 113 4.20 12.01 6.63
N THR A 114 3.29 11.20 6.10
CA THR A 114 2.01 11.70 5.59
C THR A 114 1.12 12.27 6.69
N HIS A 115 1.07 11.59 7.84
CA HIS A 115 0.41 12.02 9.08
C HIS A 115 1.06 11.30 10.28
N TYR A 116 0.58 11.53 11.51
CA TYR A 116 1.34 11.14 12.72
C TYR A 116 1.02 9.74 13.26
N ASP A 117 0.16 8.97 12.62
CA ASP A 117 -0.16 7.62 13.06
C ASP A 117 1.07 6.70 12.98
N GLU A 118 1.15 5.75 13.91
CA GLU A 118 2.31 4.85 14.05
C GLU A 118 2.59 4.06 12.79
N ASP A 119 1.56 3.53 12.15
CA ASP A 119 1.65 2.72 10.94
C ASP A 119 2.08 3.50 9.68
N HIS A 120 2.43 4.78 9.85
CA HIS A 120 3.01 5.67 8.83
C HIS A 120 4.37 6.22 9.25
N ILE A 121 4.48 6.82 10.43
CA ILE A 121 5.74 7.47 10.85
C ILE A 121 6.58 6.62 11.82
N GLY A 122 6.08 5.44 12.24
CA GLY A 122 6.72 4.64 13.26
C GLY A 122 8.18 4.30 12.94
N GLY A 123 8.48 3.89 11.71
CA GLY A 123 9.82 3.54 11.27
C GLY A 123 10.69 4.70 10.80
N LEU A 124 10.18 5.94 10.73
CA LEU A 124 10.91 7.07 10.12
C LEU A 124 12.14 7.50 10.93
N ASP A 125 12.17 7.31 12.23
CA ASP A 125 13.35 7.61 13.05
C ASP A 125 14.52 6.68 12.72
N ASP A 126 14.27 5.40 12.43
CA ASP A 126 15.27 4.46 11.92
C ASP A 126 15.78 4.88 10.54
N ILE A 127 14.87 5.31 9.65
CA ILE A 127 15.24 5.84 8.34
C ILE A 127 16.18 7.05 8.49
N ILE A 128 15.80 8.03 9.30
CA ILE A 128 16.59 9.24 9.54
C ILE A 128 17.97 8.89 10.14
N ASN A 129 18.02 7.95 11.07
CA ASN A 129 19.28 7.56 11.72
C ASN A 129 20.26 6.87 10.75
N ASN A 130 19.76 6.20 9.71
CA ASN A 130 20.55 5.29 8.87
C ASN A 130 20.84 5.81 7.46
N PHE A 131 20.15 6.84 6.97
CA PHE A 131 20.36 7.43 5.66
C PHE A 131 20.86 8.88 5.74
N ASP A 132 21.50 9.31 4.66
CA ASP A 132 21.65 10.73 4.34
C ASP A 132 20.33 11.23 3.76
N ILE A 133 19.70 12.22 4.42
CA ILE A 133 18.37 12.74 4.04
C ILE A 133 18.50 14.14 3.49
N GLY A 134 18.05 14.35 2.26
CA GLY A 134 18.07 15.66 1.62
C GLY A 134 16.99 16.60 2.18
N LYS A 135 15.73 16.15 2.24
CA LYS A 135 14.62 16.95 2.75
C LYS A 135 13.57 16.07 3.41
N PHE A 136 13.06 16.54 4.54
CA PHE A 136 12.01 15.87 5.28
C PHE A 136 10.72 16.68 5.26
N TYR A 137 9.68 16.12 4.64
CA TYR A 137 8.32 16.63 4.69
C TYR A 137 7.50 15.89 5.75
N LEU A 138 6.83 16.64 6.60
CA LEU A 138 5.93 16.10 7.62
C LEU A 138 4.61 16.86 7.58
N SER A 139 3.52 16.19 7.91
CA SER A 139 2.18 16.79 7.96
C SER A 139 2.11 18.01 8.89
N ASN A 140 1.11 18.85 8.66
CA ASN A 140 0.91 20.10 9.40
C ASN A 140 0.25 19.87 10.77
N GLY A 141 0.98 19.13 11.64
CA GLY A 141 0.53 18.71 12.95
C GLY A 141 -0.16 17.34 12.94
N GLY A 142 -0.38 16.84 14.13
CA GLY A 142 -0.97 15.55 14.44
C GLY A 142 -1.02 15.37 15.96
N GLU A 143 -1.51 14.23 16.42
CA GLU A 143 -1.48 13.88 17.83
C GLU A 143 -0.04 13.57 18.27
N LEU A 144 0.45 14.29 19.26
CA LEU A 144 1.82 14.14 19.76
C LEU A 144 1.94 12.88 20.64
N GLY A 145 2.65 11.90 20.14
CA GLY A 145 2.92 10.62 20.81
C GLY A 145 4.38 10.20 20.73
N PRO A 146 4.72 9.01 21.26
CA PRO A 146 6.09 8.49 21.28
C PRO A 146 6.75 8.48 19.89
N ASN A 147 6.01 8.13 18.84
CA ASN A 147 6.51 8.04 17.47
C ASN A 147 6.97 9.41 16.95
N TYR A 148 6.15 10.46 17.18
CA TYR A 148 6.55 11.83 16.86
C TYR A 148 7.80 12.26 17.62
N TYR A 149 7.88 12.00 18.93
CA TYR A 149 9.04 12.40 19.73
C TYR A 149 10.32 11.66 19.33
N ASN A 150 10.26 10.38 18.98
CA ASN A 150 11.39 9.61 18.48
C ASN A 150 11.89 10.19 17.15
N LEU A 151 10.98 10.43 16.24
CA LEU A 151 11.24 11.04 14.95
C LEU A 151 11.83 12.45 15.07
N GLU A 152 11.27 13.30 15.92
CA GLU A 152 11.78 14.65 16.18
C GLU A 152 13.20 14.60 16.76
N LYS A 153 13.44 13.69 17.70
CA LYS A 153 14.77 13.45 18.30
C LYS A 153 15.79 13.01 17.24
N ALA A 154 15.42 12.08 16.35
CA ALA A 154 16.28 11.63 15.28
C ALA A 154 16.60 12.78 14.31
N ALA A 155 15.60 13.57 13.91
CA ALA A 155 15.77 14.73 13.04
C ALA A 155 16.70 15.79 13.70
N LYS A 156 16.49 16.12 14.97
CA LYS A 156 17.36 17.04 15.72
C LYS A 156 18.81 16.55 15.78
N LYS A 157 19.03 15.25 16.06
CA LYS A 157 20.37 14.64 16.11
C LYS A 157 21.13 14.75 14.79
N LYS A 158 20.41 14.70 13.66
CA LYS A 158 20.96 14.82 12.31
C LYS A 158 20.98 16.26 11.77
N ASN A 159 20.55 17.25 12.54
CA ASN A 159 20.31 18.63 12.08
C ASN A 159 19.40 18.68 10.84
N LEU A 160 18.48 17.74 10.73
CA LEU A 160 17.52 17.64 9.63
C LEU A 160 16.30 18.52 9.95
N ALA A 161 16.10 19.55 9.13
CA ALA A 161 14.94 20.43 9.30
C ALA A 161 13.66 19.72 8.81
N ILE A 162 12.61 19.77 9.63
CA ILE A 162 11.26 19.35 9.27
C ILE A 162 10.61 20.46 8.44
N THR A 163 10.10 20.13 7.27
CA THR A 163 9.40 21.05 6.37
C THR A 163 7.92 20.69 6.33
N ILE A 164 7.06 21.65 6.64
CA ILE A 164 5.61 21.51 6.45
C ILE A 164 5.28 21.99 5.04
N PRO A 165 4.85 21.09 4.14
CA PRO A 165 4.54 21.44 2.77
C PRO A 165 3.19 22.15 2.68
N LYS A 166 2.97 22.85 1.55
CA LYS A 166 1.70 23.49 1.22
C LYS A 166 1.13 22.88 -0.06
N VAL A 167 -0.18 22.94 -0.20
CA VAL A 167 -0.85 22.55 -1.45
C VAL A 167 -0.29 23.37 -2.61
N GLY A 168 0.08 22.71 -3.70
CA GLY A 168 0.72 23.28 -4.86
C GLY A 168 2.25 23.32 -4.83
N ASP A 169 2.89 22.99 -3.70
CA ASP A 169 4.34 22.89 -3.64
C ASP A 169 4.83 21.82 -4.63
N LYS A 170 5.88 22.20 -5.40
CA LYS A 170 6.54 21.28 -6.32
C LYS A 170 7.75 20.65 -5.67
N ILE A 171 7.94 19.36 -5.93
CA ILE A 171 9.09 18.59 -5.44
C ILE A 171 9.99 18.28 -6.64
N ASP A 172 11.26 18.68 -6.57
CA ASP A 172 12.24 18.41 -7.62
C ASP A 172 12.60 16.92 -7.70
N PHE A 173 12.02 16.23 -8.66
CA PHE A 173 12.27 14.81 -8.90
C PHE A 173 12.71 14.52 -10.34
N GLY A 174 13.51 15.42 -10.91
CA GLY A 174 13.97 15.36 -12.29
C GLY A 174 12.80 15.52 -13.29
N ASP A 175 12.67 14.60 -14.24
CA ASP A 175 11.61 14.66 -15.26
C ASP A 175 10.23 14.21 -14.71
N VAL A 176 10.17 13.75 -13.47
CA VAL A 176 8.92 13.41 -12.78
C VAL A 176 8.38 14.64 -12.06
N ASN A 177 7.32 15.22 -12.56
CA ASN A 177 6.68 16.37 -11.94
C ASN A 177 5.89 15.92 -10.71
N MET A 178 6.37 16.23 -9.51
CA MET A 178 5.68 15.93 -8.26
C MET A 178 5.08 17.18 -7.65
N GLU A 179 3.85 17.05 -7.12
CA GLU A 179 3.09 18.15 -6.53
C GLU A 179 2.33 17.70 -5.29
N VAL A 180 2.32 18.54 -4.28
CA VAL A 180 1.51 18.35 -3.06
C VAL A 180 0.06 18.72 -3.34
N MET A 181 -0.84 17.74 -3.31
CA MET A 181 -2.26 17.93 -3.61
C MET A 181 -3.10 18.20 -2.35
N ALA A 182 -2.66 17.70 -1.20
CA ALA A 182 -3.26 17.97 0.10
C ALA A 182 -2.17 18.05 1.17
N ALA A 183 -2.36 18.94 2.13
CA ALA A 183 -1.54 19.11 3.33
C ALA A 183 -2.33 19.99 4.32
N SER A 184 -3.49 19.51 4.75
CA SER A 184 -4.34 20.24 5.67
C SER A 184 -3.70 20.33 7.05
N LYS A 185 -4.00 21.40 7.78
CA LYS A 185 -3.60 21.49 9.18
C LYS A 185 -4.44 20.52 10.00
N PHE A 186 -3.80 19.82 10.94
CA PHE A 186 -4.48 19.00 11.93
C PHE A 186 -5.52 19.82 12.70
N ASP A 187 -6.73 19.32 12.77
CA ASP A 187 -7.88 20.01 13.36
C ASP A 187 -8.09 19.68 14.85
N GLY A 188 -7.18 18.94 15.46
CA GLY A 188 -7.26 18.46 16.84
C GLY A 188 -8.15 17.24 17.05
N LYS A 189 -8.58 16.55 15.97
CA LYS A 189 -9.52 15.42 16.06
C LYS A 189 -9.11 14.20 15.27
N ASN A 190 -8.56 14.37 14.07
CA ASN A 190 -8.30 13.27 13.15
C ASN A 190 -7.02 13.54 12.35
N ASP A 191 -5.97 12.80 12.67
CA ASP A 191 -4.66 12.91 12.05
C ASP A 191 -4.70 12.55 10.57
N ASN A 192 -5.54 11.59 10.18
CA ASN A 192 -5.69 11.16 8.78
C ASN A 192 -6.01 12.33 7.84
N ASN A 193 -6.82 13.28 8.30
CA ASN A 193 -7.18 14.46 7.52
C ASN A 193 -6.05 15.48 7.36
N ALA A 194 -4.95 15.34 8.09
CA ALA A 194 -3.73 16.10 7.89
C ALA A 194 -2.77 15.45 6.88
N SER A 195 -3.13 14.31 6.29
CA SER A 195 -2.29 13.58 5.35
C SER A 195 -1.75 14.45 4.23
N ILE A 196 -0.44 14.32 3.98
CA ILE A 196 0.19 14.85 2.77
C ILE A 196 -0.17 13.92 1.62
N VAL A 197 -0.82 14.47 0.60
CA VAL A 197 -1.12 13.76 -0.64
C VAL A 197 -0.19 14.27 -1.74
N ILE A 198 0.50 13.33 -2.41
CA ILE A 198 1.42 13.66 -3.50
C ILE A 198 0.88 13.08 -4.81
N GLN A 199 0.83 13.94 -5.84
CA GLN A 199 0.65 13.52 -7.22
C GLN A 199 1.99 13.55 -7.93
N ALA A 200 2.33 12.46 -8.62
CA ALA A 200 3.46 12.42 -9.55
C ALA A 200 2.93 12.33 -10.98
N LYS A 201 3.60 13.02 -11.91
CA LYS A 201 3.35 12.91 -13.36
C LYS A 201 4.67 12.65 -14.06
N TYR A 202 4.74 11.52 -14.78
CA TYR A 202 5.88 11.16 -15.62
C TYR A 202 5.39 10.81 -17.02
N GLY A 203 5.85 11.55 -18.01
CA GLY A 203 5.34 11.44 -19.38
C GLY A 203 3.82 11.66 -19.43
N SER A 204 3.09 10.68 -19.93
CA SER A 204 1.62 10.69 -20.00
C SER A 204 0.93 10.10 -18.75
N ARG A 205 1.69 9.53 -17.81
CA ARG A 205 1.16 8.78 -16.65
C ARG A 205 1.10 9.64 -15.40
N ARG A 206 0.06 9.42 -14.60
CA ARG A 206 -0.16 10.08 -13.31
C ARG A 206 -0.36 9.06 -12.20
N TYR A 207 0.23 9.37 -11.05
CA TYR A 207 0.26 8.56 -9.83
C TYR A 207 -0.23 9.42 -8.68
N LEU A 208 -1.05 8.87 -7.80
CA LEU A 208 -1.60 9.59 -6.65
C LEU A 208 -1.42 8.76 -5.38
N PHE A 209 -0.73 9.34 -4.39
CA PHE A 209 -0.43 8.73 -3.10
C PHE A 209 -1.23 9.48 -2.03
N MET A 210 -2.25 8.81 -1.47
CA MET A 210 -3.29 9.48 -0.64
C MET A 210 -2.92 9.58 0.84
N GLY A 211 -1.90 8.85 1.34
CA GLY A 211 -1.79 8.61 2.77
C GLY A 211 -3.10 8.03 3.27
N ASP A 212 -3.63 8.58 4.37
CA ASP A 212 -4.91 8.16 4.95
C ASP A 212 -5.99 9.24 4.85
N LEU A 213 -5.84 10.14 3.87
CA LEU A 213 -6.81 11.22 3.64
C LEU A 213 -8.23 10.68 3.55
N GLU A 214 -9.14 11.26 4.34
CA GLU A 214 -10.53 10.81 4.41
C GLU A 214 -11.48 11.67 3.57
N LYS A 215 -12.71 11.20 3.46
CA LYS A 215 -13.79 11.77 2.62
C LYS A 215 -14.04 13.26 2.81
N GLN A 216 -13.85 13.78 4.04
CA GLN A 216 -14.05 15.20 4.32
C GLN A 216 -13.03 16.07 3.57
N GLU A 217 -11.82 15.59 3.46
CA GLU A 217 -10.73 16.26 2.76
C GLU A 217 -10.73 15.94 1.26
N GLU A 218 -11.13 14.71 0.87
CA GLU A 218 -11.37 14.36 -0.54
C GLU A 218 -12.36 15.35 -1.19
N ALA A 219 -13.48 15.64 -0.50
CA ALA A 219 -14.56 16.50 -1.01
C ALA A 219 -14.19 17.98 -1.16
N LYS A 220 -13.15 18.46 -0.46
CA LYS A 220 -12.72 19.86 -0.53
C LYS A 220 -11.91 20.19 -1.77
N ARG A 221 -11.54 19.21 -2.58
CA ARG A 221 -10.57 19.37 -3.68
C ARG A 221 -11.13 18.86 -5.01
N LYS A 222 -10.55 19.37 -6.08
CA LYS A 222 -10.71 18.79 -7.42
C LYS A 222 -9.51 17.90 -7.69
N TRP A 223 -9.80 16.71 -8.19
CA TRP A 223 -8.79 15.69 -8.48
C TRP A 223 -8.64 15.48 -9.98
N ASN A 224 -7.40 15.26 -10.41
CA ASN A 224 -7.14 14.89 -11.81
C ASN A 224 -7.38 13.38 -12.01
N GLU A 225 -7.67 12.97 -13.24
CA GLU A 225 -7.60 11.56 -13.62
C GLU A 225 -6.17 11.06 -13.43
N VAL A 226 -6.02 9.82 -12.92
CA VAL A 226 -4.73 9.19 -12.64
C VAL A 226 -4.69 7.78 -13.21
N ASP A 227 -3.50 7.29 -13.55
CA ASP A 227 -3.33 5.89 -13.95
C ASP A 227 -3.19 4.99 -12.71
N VAL A 228 -2.49 5.47 -11.68
CA VAL A 228 -2.15 4.71 -10.46
C VAL A 228 -2.64 5.46 -9.23
N LEU A 229 -3.36 4.76 -8.38
CA LEU A 229 -3.86 5.25 -7.09
C LEU A 229 -3.36 4.35 -5.96
N LYS A 230 -2.63 4.89 -4.97
CA LYS A 230 -2.57 4.30 -3.64
C LYS A 230 -3.85 4.71 -2.90
N ALA A 231 -4.72 3.76 -2.62
CA ALA A 231 -5.99 4.01 -1.94
C ALA A 231 -5.77 4.64 -0.56
N GLY A 232 -6.63 5.56 -0.16
CA GLY A 232 -6.57 6.18 1.16
C GLY A 232 -6.91 5.21 2.28
N HIS A 233 -6.27 5.39 3.42
CA HIS A 233 -6.57 4.78 4.71
C HIS A 233 -6.79 3.25 4.62
N HIS A 234 -5.83 2.55 4.03
CA HIS A 234 -5.81 1.09 3.87
C HIS A 234 -7.10 0.50 3.28
N GLY A 235 -7.81 1.26 2.46
CA GLY A 235 -9.13 0.87 1.96
C GLY A 235 -10.24 0.95 3.03
N SER A 236 -10.12 1.87 3.99
CA SER A 236 -11.16 2.18 4.96
C SER A 236 -12.43 2.73 4.29
N ASN A 237 -13.59 2.47 4.90
CA ASN A 237 -14.87 3.05 4.44
C ASN A 237 -14.94 4.58 4.62
N THR A 238 -14.01 5.16 5.36
CA THR A 238 -13.91 6.61 5.56
C THR A 238 -13.23 7.34 4.40
N SER A 239 -12.56 6.60 3.50
CA SER A 239 -11.82 7.11 2.35
C SER A 239 -12.33 6.51 1.02
N SER A 240 -11.75 6.95 -0.09
CA SER A 240 -12.04 6.46 -1.44
C SER A 240 -13.54 6.52 -1.74
N THR A 241 -14.11 7.71 -1.61
CA THR A 241 -15.54 7.95 -1.91
C THR A 241 -15.83 7.73 -3.40
N GLN A 242 -17.10 7.44 -3.74
CA GLN A 242 -17.47 7.26 -5.14
C GLN A 242 -17.26 8.54 -5.94
N GLU A 243 -17.51 9.70 -5.32
CA GLU A 243 -17.31 11.03 -5.92
C GLU A 243 -15.84 11.27 -6.25
N PHE A 244 -14.94 10.93 -5.32
CA PHE A 244 -13.49 10.98 -5.55
C PHE A 244 -13.06 10.01 -6.65
N LEU A 245 -13.47 8.75 -6.58
CA LEU A 245 -13.14 7.72 -7.56
C LEU A 245 -13.66 8.06 -8.97
N ASN A 246 -14.82 8.70 -9.08
CA ASN A 246 -15.36 9.19 -10.35
C ASN A 246 -14.53 10.32 -10.97
N GLN A 247 -13.79 11.09 -10.16
CA GLN A 247 -12.86 12.10 -10.65
C GLN A 247 -11.53 11.49 -11.08
N VAL A 248 -10.92 10.66 -10.22
CA VAL A 248 -9.57 10.13 -10.47
C VAL A 248 -9.52 8.99 -11.47
N LYS A 249 -10.60 8.22 -11.62
CA LYS A 249 -10.77 7.13 -12.60
C LYS A 249 -9.50 6.26 -12.76
N PRO A 250 -8.99 5.64 -11.68
CA PRO A 250 -7.72 4.94 -11.72
C PRO A 250 -7.78 3.70 -12.61
N LYS A 251 -6.65 3.36 -13.25
CA LYS A 251 -6.48 2.08 -13.96
C LYS A 251 -5.93 0.99 -13.04
N TYR A 252 -5.10 1.40 -12.08
CA TYR A 252 -4.45 0.54 -11.11
C TYR A 252 -4.66 1.11 -9.72
N VAL A 253 -5.10 0.29 -8.78
CA VAL A 253 -5.29 0.68 -7.38
C VAL A 253 -4.47 -0.23 -6.48
N PHE A 254 -3.64 0.36 -5.63
CA PHE A 254 -2.89 -0.33 -4.59
C PHE A 254 -3.54 -0.09 -3.24
N VAL A 255 -3.80 -1.16 -2.51
CA VAL A 255 -4.38 -1.13 -1.16
C VAL A 255 -3.40 -1.81 -0.22
N PHE A 256 -2.85 -1.03 0.71
CA PHE A 256 -2.02 -1.55 1.78
C PHE A 256 -2.89 -2.06 2.92
N ALA A 257 -2.69 -3.29 3.31
CA ALA A 257 -3.33 -3.86 4.48
C ALA A 257 -2.52 -5.07 4.99
N GLY A 258 -2.61 -5.36 6.27
CA GLY A 258 -2.04 -6.55 6.87
C GLY A 258 -2.99 -7.73 6.75
N LYS A 259 -2.44 -8.93 6.55
CA LYS A 259 -3.24 -10.16 6.57
C LYS A 259 -3.88 -10.37 7.94
N ASN A 260 -5.17 -10.69 7.96
CA ASN A 260 -5.94 -10.93 9.19
C ASN A 260 -5.87 -9.76 10.20
N ASN A 261 -5.71 -8.53 9.74
CA ASN A 261 -5.57 -7.38 10.61
C ASN A 261 -6.82 -7.14 11.50
N LYS A 262 -6.59 -6.64 12.71
CA LYS A 262 -7.63 -6.40 13.71
C LYS A 262 -8.67 -5.36 13.31
N TYR A 263 -8.33 -4.47 12.37
CA TYR A 263 -9.20 -3.40 11.89
C TYR A 263 -10.18 -3.86 10.81
N ARG A 264 -10.02 -5.10 10.29
CA ARG A 264 -10.80 -5.66 9.20
C ARG A 264 -10.74 -4.82 7.92
N LEU A 265 -9.55 -4.30 7.64
CA LEU A 265 -9.24 -3.58 6.41
C LEU A 265 -8.63 -4.53 5.36
N PRO A 266 -8.85 -4.27 4.07
CA PRO A 266 -9.73 -3.23 3.54
C PRO A 266 -11.21 -3.52 3.78
N ASN A 267 -11.99 -2.45 3.93
CA ASN A 267 -13.43 -2.53 4.20
C ASN A 267 -14.21 -2.93 2.93
N VAL A 268 -15.18 -3.83 3.07
CA VAL A 268 -15.96 -4.36 1.93
C VAL A 268 -16.61 -3.24 1.10
N LYS A 269 -17.24 -2.23 1.74
CA LYS A 269 -17.89 -1.13 1.02
C LYS A 269 -16.89 -0.24 0.27
N ALA A 270 -15.69 -0.06 0.80
CA ALA A 270 -14.62 0.65 0.09
C ALA A 270 -14.17 -0.15 -1.12
N MET A 271 -13.96 -1.46 -0.96
CA MET A 271 -13.59 -2.34 -2.06
C MET A 271 -14.65 -2.37 -3.15
N GLU A 272 -15.93 -2.48 -2.82
CA GLU A 272 -17.04 -2.40 -3.79
C GLU A 272 -17.02 -1.10 -4.62
N ARG A 273 -16.68 0.04 -3.99
CA ARG A 273 -16.54 1.32 -4.72
C ARG A 273 -15.33 1.30 -5.66
N ILE A 274 -14.20 0.77 -5.19
CA ILE A 274 -12.98 0.67 -5.99
C ILE A 274 -13.19 -0.30 -7.17
N GLU A 275 -13.80 -1.46 -6.94
CA GLU A 275 -14.12 -2.45 -7.98
C GLU A 275 -15.03 -1.89 -9.09
N LYS A 276 -15.99 -1.03 -8.73
CA LYS A 276 -16.88 -0.34 -9.71
C LYS A 276 -16.12 0.59 -10.67
N THR A 277 -14.91 1.00 -10.36
CA THR A 277 -14.07 1.79 -11.29
C THR A 277 -13.58 0.97 -12.48
N GLY A 278 -13.58 -0.36 -12.37
CA GLY A 278 -12.97 -1.27 -13.36
C GLY A 278 -11.45 -1.32 -13.29
N ALA A 279 -10.83 -0.69 -12.28
CA ALA A 279 -9.38 -0.72 -12.07
C ALA A 279 -8.87 -2.12 -11.72
N LYS A 280 -7.64 -2.44 -12.13
CA LYS A 280 -6.93 -3.60 -11.61
C LYS A 280 -6.44 -3.30 -10.19
N ILE A 281 -6.81 -4.15 -9.24
CA ILE A 281 -6.55 -3.95 -7.81
C ILE A 281 -5.41 -4.85 -7.36
N PHE A 282 -4.47 -4.26 -6.62
CA PHE A 282 -3.33 -4.92 -5.98
C PHE A 282 -3.43 -4.73 -4.47
N ARG A 283 -3.50 -5.82 -3.73
CA ARG A 283 -3.66 -5.81 -2.27
C ARG A 283 -2.48 -6.51 -1.63
N THR A 284 -1.83 -5.84 -0.67
CA THR A 284 -0.64 -6.40 0.00
C THR A 284 -0.98 -7.54 0.96
N ASP A 285 -2.20 -7.59 1.50
CA ASP A 285 -2.64 -8.59 2.49
C ASP A 285 -2.95 -9.97 1.89
N VAL A 286 -3.19 -10.06 0.58
CA VAL A 286 -3.64 -11.33 -0.04
C VAL A 286 -2.52 -12.37 -0.03
N ASN A 287 -1.32 -11.99 -0.46
CA ASN A 287 -0.15 -12.88 -0.52
C ASN A 287 0.98 -12.43 0.41
N GLU A 288 0.74 -11.42 1.24
CA GLU A 288 1.79 -10.78 2.05
C GLU A 288 2.96 -10.32 1.19
N SER A 289 2.62 -9.73 0.04
CA SER A 289 3.56 -9.38 -1.02
C SER A 289 3.60 -7.89 -1.28
N SER A 290 4.77 -7.44 -1.72
CA SER A 290 4.98 -6.10 -2.23
C SER A 290 4.73 -6.05 -3.74
N PHE A 291 4.56 -4.83 -4.28
CA PHE A 291 4.39 -4.64 -5.71
C PHE A 291 5.41 -3.64 -6.22
N TRP A 292 6.16 -4.06 -7.22
CA TRP A 292 7.12 -3.20 -7.91
C TRP A 292 6.56 -2.75 -9.25
N LEU A 293 6.33 -1.47 -9.37
CA LEU A 293 5.88 -0.81 -10.59
C LEU A 293 7.06 -0.10 -11.25
N THR A 294 7.22 -0.30 -12.56
CA THR A 294 8.13 0.45 -13.41
C THR A 294 7.37 1.18 -14.50
N SER A 295 7.87 2.36 -14.90
CA SER A 295 7.26 3.13 -15.97
C SER A 295 8.28 3.95 -16.73
N ASN A 296 8.20 3.90 -18.07
CA ASN A 296 8.95 4.75 -18.99
C ASN A 296 8.22 6.08 -19.31
N GLY A 297 7.13 6.37 -18.61
CA GLY A 297 6.28 7.54 -18.83
C GLY A 297 5.13 7.33 -19.81
N ASN A 298 5.12 6.23 -20.58
CA ASN A 298 4.03 5.83 -21.47
C ASN A 298 3.44 4.49 -21.07
N ASP A 299 4.29 3.54 -20.71
CA ASP A 299 3.89 2.21 -20.29
C ASP A 299 4.10 2.03 -18.79
N ILE A 300 3.32 1.15 -18.19
CA ILE A 300 3.42 0.75 -16.79
C ILE A 300 3.49 -0.78 -16.75
N ASP A 301 4.55 -1.32 -16.12
CA ASP A 301 4.66 -2.73 -15.76
C ASP A 301 4.56 -2.88 -14.25
N ILE A 302 3.87 -3.92 -13.77
CA ILE A 302 3.67 -4.17 -12.34
C ILE A 302 3.95 -5.64 -12.06
N LYS A 303 4.89 -5.87 -11.16
CA LYS A 303 5.28 -7.20 -10.69
C LYS A 303 5.00 -7.36 -9.21
N GLU A 304 4.44 -8.51 -8.84
CA GLU A 304 4.39 -8.94 -7.45
C GLU A 304 5.78 -9.41 -7.05
N VAL A 305 6.29 -8.92 -5.93
CA VAL A 305 7.64 -9.19 -5.46
C VAL A 305 7.61 -9.55 -3.98
N SER A 306 8.48 -10.47 -3.57
CA SER A 306 8.76 -10.72 -2.15
C SER A 306 10.00 -9.92 -1.78
N ILE A 307 9.84 -8.95 -0.89
CA ILE A 307 10.96 -8.27 -0.27
C ILE A 307 11.14 -8.84 1.13
N ASN A 308 12.33 -9.38 1.41
CA ASN A 308 12.60 -9.91 2.73
C ASN A 308 12.87 -8.73 3.69
N LEU A 309 11.87 -8.33 4.44
CA LEU A 309 11.98 -7.33 5.49
C LEU A 309 12.37 -7.93 6.85
N ASP A 310 12.35 -9.27 7.00
CA ASP A 310 12.61 -9.94 8.29
C ASP A 310 14.10 -10.06 8.64
N GLY A 311 15.00 -9.59 7.77
CA GLY A 311 16.45 -9.62 8.01
C GLY A 311 17.08 -11.03 8.05
N ASN A 312 16.31 -12.09 7.85
CA ASN A 312 16.78 -13.44 7.68
C ASN A 312 16.91 -13.74 6.18
N GLY A 313 18.03 -13.34 5.58
CA GLY A 313 18.44 -13.80 4.25
C GLY A 313 18.39 -15.32 4.21
N GLY A 314 17.68 -15.86 3.25
CA GLY A 314 17.31 -17.25 3.01
C GLY A 314 18.14 -18.32 3.74
N LYS A 315 17.44 -19.11 4.55
CA LYS A 315 17.84 -20.46 4.88
C LYS A 315 16.97 -21.42 4.08
#